data_5cc329b2404740f315c00e55adc2a4cd
#
_entry.id   5cc329b2404740f315c00e55adc2a4cd
#
_cell.length_a   1.000
_cell.length_b   1.000
_cell.length_c   1.000
_cell.angle_alpha   90.00
_cell.angle_beta   90.00
_cell.angle_gamma   90.00
#
_symmetry.space_group_name_H-M   'P 1'
#
loop_
_entity.id
_entity.type
_entity.pdbx_description
1 polymer ?
#
loop_
_entity_poly.entity_id
_entity_poly.type
_entity_poly.pdbx_seq_one_letter_code
_entity_poly.pdbx_strand_id
1 'polypeptide(L)'
;MKTIPIHTVNPFDLIRENITEEYLSSTQNYPWIVTFSGGKDSTLVAHLVFEMLLSLPPSLRRRKIDFVSNDTLVESPLVVKHMRDTLGEILSAAQIFRLPISGEITTPKLQETFWTLLIGKGYPSPNRSMRWCTDRLKIQPTSSYILQKVNENGKAIIVLGV
;
A
#
# COMPACT_ATOMS: atom_id res chain seq x y z
N MET A 1 23.64 -35.49 -26.70
CA MET A 1 23.37 -34.06 -26.44
C MET A 1 22.20 -34.04 -25.45
N LYS A 2 22.47 -33.84 -24.14
CA LYS A 2 21.43 -33.81 -23.12
C LYS A 2 20.81 -32.40 -23.12
N THR A 3 19.58 -32.30 -23.56
CA THR A 3 18.75 -31.08 -23.43
C THR A 3 18.52 -30.83 -21.95
N ILE A 4 19.10 -29.77 -21.44
CA ILE A 4 18.79 -29.26 -20.08
C ILE A 4 17.37 -28.70 -20.16
N PRO A 5 16.41 -29.17 -19.36
CA PRO A 5 15.09 -28.56 -19.32
C PRO A 5 15.26 -27.12 -18.79
N ILE A 6 14.88 -26.14 -19.59
CA ILE A 6 14.70 -24.78 -19.14
C ILE A 6 13.47 -24.81 -18.21
N HIS A 7 13.71 -24.93 -16.91
CA HIS A 7 12.69 -24.63 -15.93
C HIS A 7 12.36 -23.16 -16.10
N THR A 8 11.26 -22.84 -16.76
CA THR A 8 10.68 -21.52 -16.76
C THR A 8 10.21 -21.24 -15.33
N VAL A 9 11.07 -20.58 -14.57
CA VAL A 9 10.70 -20.09 -13.22
C VAL A 9 9.53 -19.15 -13.41
N ASN A 10 8.41 -19.43 -12.72
CA ASN A 10 7.26 -18.54 -12.76
C ASN A 10 7.68 -17.17 -12.18
N PRO A 11 7.52 -16.07 -12.92
CA PRO A 11 7.92 -14.74 -12.43
C PRO A 11 7.33 -14.38 -11.06
N PHE A 12 6.12 -14.86 -10.76
CA PHE A 12 5.48 -14.63 -9.46
C PHE A 12 6.18 -15.37 -8.32
N ASP A 13 6.75 -16.54 -8.57
CA ASP A 13 7.50 -17.27 -7.55
C ASP A 13 8.78 -16.52 -7.19
N LEU A 14 9.50 -16.00 -8.19
CA LEU A 14 10.69 -15.18 -7.98
C LEU A 14 10.37 -13.89 -7.19
N ILE A 15 9.26 -13.22 -7.54
CA ILE A 15 8.82 -12.02 -6.81
C ILE A 15 8.48 -12.36 -5.35
N ARG A 16 7.79 -13.49 -5.10
CA ARG A 16 7.49 -13.93 -3.73
C ARG A 16 8.74 -14.26 -2.93
N GLU A 17 9.71 -14.91 -3.54
CA GLU A 17 11.00 -15.16 -2.90
C GLU A 17 11.70 -13.86 -2.50
N ASN A 18 11.82 -12.91 -3.42
CA ASN A 18 12.43 -11.60 -3.15
C ASN A 18 11.71 -10.83 -2.04
N ILE A 19 10.37 -10.81 -2.07
CA ILE A 19 9.56 -10.15 -1.02
C ILE A 19 9.79 -10.86 0.34
N THR A 20 9.87 -12.19 0.33
CA THR A 20 10.10 -12.98 1.54
C THR A 20 11.49 -12.73 2.11
N GLU A 21 12.52 -12.72 1.28
CA GLU A 21 13.89 -12.41 1.68
C GLU A 21 13.98 -11.01 2.28
N GLU A 22 13.38 -10.01 1.65
CA GLU A 22 13.35 -8.63 2.17
C GLU A 22 12.58 -8.54 3.49
N TYR A 23 11.46 -9.25 3.61
CA TYR A 23 10.69 -9.31 4.85
C TYR A 23 11.49 -9.92 6.00
N LEU A 24 12.34 -10.90 5.73
CA LEU A 24 13.14 -11.61 6.74
C LEU A 24 14.54 -11.01 6.95
N SER A 25 15.04 -10.20 6.01
CA SER A 25 16.45 -9.75 5.95
C SER A 25 16.88 -8.88 7.13
N SER A 26 15.99 -8.10 7.73
CA SER A 26 16.34 -7.19 8.82
C SER A 26 16.13 -7.82 10.18
N THR A 27 17.08 -7.67 11.07
CA THR A 27 16.99 -8.03 12.49
C THR A 27 16.01 -7.12 13.26
N GLN A 28 15.70 -5.94 12.72
CA GLN A 28 14.78 -4.97 13.32
C GLN A 28 13.40 -5.08 12.64
N ASN A 29 12.36 -5.10 13.45
CA ASN A 29 10.98 -5.29 12.99
C ASN A 29 10.36 -3.97 12.48
N TYR A 30 11.01 -3.30 11.52
CA TYR A 30 10.42 -2.10 10.91
C TYR A 30 9.10 -2.42 10.23
N PRO A 31 8.06 -1.58 10.41
CA PRO A 31 6.77 -1.78 9.77
C PRO A 31 6.90 -1.63 8.25
N TRP A 32 6.11 -2.42 7.53
CA TRP A 32 5.90 -2.26 6.10
C TRP A 32 4.66 -1.43 5.85
N ILE A 33 4.75 -0.49 4.94
CA ILE A 33 3.64 0.34 4.48
C ILE A 33 3.38 -0.03 3.02
N VAL A 34 2.29 -0.73 2.78
CA VAL A 34 1.85 -1.16 1.45
C VAL A 34 0.79 -0.19 0.96
N THR A 35 1.06 0.55 -0.10
CA THR A 35 0.05 1.44 -0.67
C THR A 35 -0.98 0.65 -1.46
N PHE A 36 -2.25 0.89 -1.17
CA PHE A 36 -3.37 0.19 -1.77
C PHE A 36 -4.40 1.17 -2.34
N SER A 37 -4.61 1.13 -3.64
CA SER A 37 -5.57 1.99 -4.33
C SER A 37 -6.84 1.25 -4.81
N GLY A 38 -6.88 -0.07 -4.65
CA GLY A 38 -7.94 -0.92 -5.23
C GLY A 38 -7.77 -1.16 -6.73
N GLY A 39 -6.72 -0.64 -7.37
CA GLY A 39 -6.38 -0.92 -8.76
C GLY A 39 -5.64 -2.26 -8.91
N LYS A 40 -5.54 -2.77 -10.14
CA LYS A 40 -4.98 -4.10 -10.46
C LYS A 40 -3.58 -4.31 -9.87
N ASP A 41 -2.67 -3.33 -10.02
CA ASP A 41 -1.28 -3.46 -9.62
C ASP A 41 -1.14 -3.45 -8.08
N SER A 42 -1.82 -2.55 -7.40
CA SER A 42 -1.85 -2.51 -5.93
C SER A 42 -2.54 -3.74 -5.32
N THR A 43 -3.56 -4.30 -5.98
CA THR A 43 -4.22 -5.54 -5.56
C THR A 43 -3.30 -6.74 -5.73
N LEU A 44 -2.53 -6.80 -6.83
CA LEU A 44 -1.53 -7.85 -7.02
C LEU A 44 -0.46 -7.80 -5.92
N VAL A 45 0.08 -6.61 -5.61
CA VAL A 45 1.06 -6.46 -4.53
C VAL A 45 0.47 -6.87 -3.19
N ALA A 46 -0.76 -6.45 -2.89
CA ALA A 46 -1.47 -6.84 -1.67
C ALA A 46 -1.61 -8.36 -1.56
N HIS A 47 -1.98 -9.02 -2.66
CA HIS A 47 -2.11 -10.46 -2.74
C HIS A 47 -0.76 -11.17 -2.49
N LEU A 48 0.32 -10.74 -3.15
CA LEU A 48 1.66 -11.31 -2.97
C LEU A 48 2.17 -11.16 -1.54
N VAL A 49 1.95 -10.02 -0.91
CA VAL A 49 2.31 -9.78 0.50
C VAL A 49 1.47 -10.65 1.43
N PHE A 50 0.19 -10.83 1.14
CA PHE A 50 -0.70 -11.68 1.92
C PHE A 50 -0.29 -13.16 1.82
N GLU A 51 -0.05 -13.67 0.61
CA GLU A 51 0.44 -15.03 0.37
C GLU A 51 1.80 -15.28 1.04
N MET A 52 2.73 -14.32 0.95
CA MET A 52 4.02 -14.40 1.63
C MET A 52 3.82 -14.61 3.14
N LEU A 53 2.96 -13.80 3.79
CA LEU A 53 2.69 -13.97 5.21
C LEU A 53 2.03 -15.32 5.53
N LEU A 54 1.13 -15.82 4.68
CA LEU A 54 0.51 -17.14 4.86
C LEU A 54 1.55 -18.27 4.79
N SER A 55 2.53 -18.16 3.89
CA SER A 55 3.58 -19.17 3.73
C SER A 55 4.56 -19.22 4.89
N LEU A 56 4.70 -18.11 5.64
CA LEU A 56 5.60 -18.05 6.79
C LEU A 56 4.98 -18.70 8.05
N PRO A 57 5.79 -19.40 8.86
CA PRO A 57 5.35 -19.83 10.18
C PRO A 57 5.04 -18.63 11.08
N PRO A 58 4.08 -18.75 12.01
CA PRO A 58 3.66 -17.61 12.87
C PRO A 58 4.80 -16.95 13.63
N SER A 59 5.82 -17.69 14.01
CA SER A 59 7.00 -17.18 14.72
C SER A 59 7.86 -16.21 13.91
N LEU A 60 7.76 -16.22 12.57
CA LEU A 60 8.47 -15.35 11.65
C LEU A 60 7.64 -14.14 11.19
N ARG A 61 6.33 -14.11 11.45
CA ARG A 61 5.42 -13.00 11.12
C ARG A 61 5.58 -11.84 12.10
N ARG A 62 6.78 -11.29 12.24
CA ARG A 62 7.11 -10.33 13.32
C ARG A 62 6.84 -8.88 12.96
N ARG A 63 6.89 -8.52 11.67
CA ARG A 63 6.72 -7.14 11.23
C ARG A 63 5.26 -6.83 10.99
N LYS A 64 4.83 -5.67 11.46
CA LYS A 64 3.51 -5.13 11.12
C LYS A 64 3.49 -4.67 9.67
N ILE A 65 2.38 -4.90 9.01
CA ILE A 65 2.14 -4.46 7.64
C ILE A 65 0.89 -3.59 7.65
N ASP A 66 1.05 -2.33 7.28
CA ASP A 66 -0.04 -1.36 7.19
C ASP A 66 -0.43 -1.19 5.71
N PHE A 67 -1.65 -1.57 5.35
CA PHE A 67 -2.23 -1.23 4.04
C PHE A 67 -2.78 0.18 4.10
N VAL A 68 -2.21 1.08 3.31
CA VAL A 68 -2.58 2.50 3.32
C VAL A 68 -3.26 2.88 2.01
N SER A 69 -4.48 3.35 2.10
CA SER A 69 -5.28 3.86 0.99
C SER A 69 -5.50 5.36 1.12
N ASN A 70 -5.71 6.05 0.00
CA ASN A 70 -6.06 7.47 -0.01
C ASN A 70 -7.48 7.66 -0.51
N ASP A 71 -8.31 8.28 0.30
CA ASP A 71 -9.59 8.84 -0.16
C ASP A 71 -9.38 10.34 -0.43
N THR A 72 -9.33 10.70 -1.70
CA THR A 72 -9.09 12.08 -2.13
C THR A 72 -10.30 13.00 -1.94
N LEU A 73 -11.45 12.44 -1.57
CA LEU A 73 -12.75 13.14 -1.42
C LEU A 73 -13.30 13.73 -2.73
N VAL A 74 -12.76 13.32 -3.89
CA VAL A 74 -13.21 13.75 -5.22
C VAL A 74 -13.30 12.64 -6.25
N GLU A 75 -12.98 11.40 -5.86
CA GLU A 75 -13.11 10.25 -6.71
C GLU A 75 -14.57 9.79 -6.83
N SER A 76 -14.88 9.02 -7.85
CA SER A 76 -16.22 8.45 -8.01
C SER A 76 -16.59 7.63 -6.76
N PRO A 77 -17.83 7.76 -6.24
CA PRO A 77 -18.30 6.97 -5.10
C PRO A 77 -18.15 5.46 -5.31
N LEU A 78 -18.26 4.97 -6.56
CA LEU A 78 -18.08 3.56 -6.89
C LEU A 78 -16.61 3.12 -6.68
N VAL A 79 -15.65 3.96 -7.05
CA VAL A 79 -14.22 3.69 -6.87
C VAL A 79 -13.87 3.69 -5.38
N VAL A 80 -14.36 4.67 -4.63
CA VAL A 80 -14.15 4.75 -3.18
C VAL A 80 -14.76 3.54 -2.47
N LYS A 81 -15.99 3.17 -2.86
CA LYS A 81 -16.67 1.99 -2.32
C LYS A 81 -15.87 0.72 -2.61
N HIS A 82 -15.46 0.49 -3.85
CA HIS A 82 -14.67 -0.68 -4.24
C HIS A 82 -13.36 -0.76 -3.42
N MET A 83 -12.62 0.34 -3.31
CA MET A 83 -11.39 0.40 -2.53
C MET A 83 -11.64 0.05 -1.05
N ARG A 84 -12.70 0.60 -0.44
CA ARG A 84 -13.04 0.34 0.97
C ARG A 84 -13.49 -1.10 1.20
N ASP A 85 -14.35 -1.62 0.31
CA ASP A 85 -14.85 -2.99 0.41
C ASP A 85 -13.68 -3.99 0.30
N THR A 86 -12.82 -3.85 -0.70
CA THR A 86 -11.66 -4.73 -0.91
C THR A 86 -10.66 -4.64 0.25
N LEU A 87 -10.38 -3.44 0.75
CA LEU A 87 -9.53 -3.29 1.94
C LEU A 87 -10.18 -3.97 3.16
N GLY A 88 -11.48 -3.83 3.34
CA GLY A 88 -12.24 -4.50 4.39
C GLY A 88 -12.17 -6.03 4.32
N GLU A 89 -12.25 -6.60 3.12
CA GLU A 89 -12.08 -8.04 2.88
C GLU A 89 -10.67 -8.51 3.24
N ILE A 90 -9.64 -7.77 2.83
CA ILE A 90 -8.23 -8.06 3.18
C ILE A 90 -8.06 -8.06 4.70
N LEU A 91 -8.58 -7.05 5.40
CA LEU A 91 -8.44 -6.94 6.84
C LEU A 91 -9.21 -8.04 7.59
N SER A 92 -10.40 -8.39 7.10
CA SER A 92 -11.20 -9.49 7.66
C SER A 92 -10.48 -10.83 7.51
N ALA A 93 -9.93 -11.10 6.31
CA ALA A 93 -9.13 -12.29 6.08
C ALA A 93 -7.86 -12.30 6.96
N ALA A 94 -7.19 -11.16 7.10
CA ALA A 94 -6.02 -11.03 7.96
C ALA A 94 -6.33 -11.39 9.43
N GLN A 95 -7.49 -10.99 9.94
CA GLN A 95 -7.94 -11.36 11.29
C GLN A 95 -8.18 -12.88 11.42
N ILE A 96 -8.85 -13.49 10.44
CA ILE A 96 -9.12 -14.95 10.43
C ILE A 96 -7.80 -15.72 10.48
N PHE A 97 -6.80 -15.35 9.67
CA PHE A 97 -5.50 -16.00 9.58
C PHE A 97 -4.47 -15.49 10.61
N ARG A 98 -4.88 -14.58 11.50
CA ARG A 98 -4.02 -13.96 12.53
C ARG A 98 -2.73 -13.38 11.95
N LEU A 99 -2.87 -12.65 10.84
CA LEU A 99 -1.74 -11.98 10.20
C LEU A 99 -1.52 -10.58 10.83
N PRO A 100 -0.29 -10.09 10.92
CA PRO A 100 0.03 -8.79 11.49
C PRO A 100 -0.25 -7.65 10.49
N ILE A 101 -1.46 -7.63 9.94
CA ILE A 101 -1.92 -6.66 8.93
C ILE A 101 -2.89 -5.69 9.59
N SER A 102 -2.71 -4.41 9.34
CA SER A 102 -3.66 -3.34 9.63
C SER A 102 -3.93 -2.50 8.39
N GLY A 103 -4.97 -1.67 8.42
CA GLY A 103 -5.34 -0.82 7.31
C GLY A 103 -5.65 0.59 7.76
N GLU A 104 -5.27 1.57 6.94
CA GLU A 104 -5.53 2.99 7.18
C GLU A 104 -6.02 3.65 5.89
N ILE A 105 -7.01 4.53 6.03
CA ILE A 105 -7.49 5.36 4.92
C ILE A 105 -7.16 6.80 5.24
N THR A 106 -6.17 7.34 4.54
CA THR A 106 -5.76 8.73 4.68
C THR A 106 -6.65 9.65 3.85
N THR A 107 -6.89 10.86 4.35
CA THR A 107 -7.65 11.91 3.67
C THR A 107 -6.87 13.20 3.71
N PRO A 108 -7.06 14.12 2.73
CA PRO A 108 -6.47 15.44 2.80
C PRO A 108 -7.05 16.24 3.98
N LYS A 109 -6.24 17.12 4.56
CA LYS A 109 -6.73 18.08 5.55
C LYS A 109 -7.81 18.97 4.95
N LEU A 110 -8.74 19.47 5.76
CA LEU A 110 -9.87 20.28 5.29
C LEU A 110 -9.43 21.47 4.41
N GLN A 111 -8.33 22.16 4.81
CA GLN A 111 -7.79 23.29 4.07
C GLN A 111 -7.06 22.90 2.77
N GLU A 112 -6.82 21.60 2.54
CA GLU A 112 -6.09 21.03 1.40
C GLU A 112 -7.00 20.14 0.54
N THR A 113 -8.32 20.11 0.80
CA THR A 113 -9.26 19.39 -0.06
C THR A 113 -9.35 20.05 -1.43
N PHE A 114 -9.73 19.28 -2.45
CA PHE A 114 -9.81 19.75 -3.84
C PHE A 114 -10.65 21.03 -3.98
N TRP A 115 -11.84 21.02 -3.40
CA TRP A 115 -12.76 22.18 -3.51
C TRP A 115 -12.28 23.37 -2.70
N THR A 116 -11.65 23.18 -1.55
CA THR A 116 -11.06 24.29 -0.79
C THR A 116 -9.92 24.94 -1.56
N LEU A 117 -9.08 24.14 -2.24
CA LEU A 117 -7.98 24.69 -3.04
C LEU A 117 -8.50 25.39 -4.30
N LEU A 118 -9.40 24.75 -5.04
CA LEU A 118 -9.90 25.26 -6.32
C LEU A 118 -10.75 26.52 -6.12
N ILE A 119 -11.77 26.47 -5.26
CA ILE A 119 -12.73 27.54 -5.07
C ILE A 119 -12.28 28.50 -3.97
N GLY A 120 -11.87 27.97 -2.83
CA GLY A 120 -11.54 28.79 -1.65
C GLY A 120 -10.22 29.52 -1.78
N LYS A 121 -9.19 28.90 -2.39
CA LYS A 121 -7.86 29.50 -2.54
C LYS A 121 -7.53 29.96 -3.98
N GLY A 122 -8.44 29.74 -4.93
CA GLY A 122 -8.26 30.20 -6.32
C GLY A 122 -7.18 29.43 -7.09
N TYR A 123 -6.92 28.19 -6.76
CA TYR A 123 -5.97 27.37 -7.51
C TYR A 123 -6.48 27.16 -8.94
N PRO A 124 -5.60 27.20 -9.96
CA PRO A 124 -6.00 26.89 -11.32
C PRO A 124 -6.46 25.44 -11.44
N SER A 125 -7.37 25.17 -12.38
CA SER A 125 -7.81 23.80 -12.65
C SER A 125 -6.61 22.89 -12.94
N PRO A 126 -6.53 21.67 -12.34
CA PRO A 126 -5.43 20.76 -12.59
C PRO A 126 -5.36 20.38 -14.06
N ASN A 127 -4.13 20.27 -14.57
CA ASN A 127 -3.86 19.79 -15.92
C ASN A 127 -2.57 18.93 -15.94
N ARG A 128 -2.13 18.48 -17.12
CA ARG A 128 -0.97 17.58 -17.24
C ARG A 128 0.33 18.17 -16.68
N SER A 129 0.53 19.47 -16.79
CA SER A 129 1.73 20.18 -16.29
C SER A 129 1.57 20.68 -14.86
N MET A 130 0.33 20.84 -14.37
CA MET A 130 0.04 21.37 -13.04
C MET A 130 -0.81 20.36 -12.26
N ARG A 131 -0.14 19.39 -11.63
CA ARG A 131 -0.76 18.26 -10.93
C ARG A 131 -0.77 18.44 -9.41
N TRP A 132 -1.11 19.63 -8.94
CA TRP A 132 -1.20 19.91 -7.51
C TRP A 132 -2.18 18.97 -6.78
N CYS A 133 -3.20 18.46 -7.47
CA CYS A 133 -4.14 17.49 -6.90
C CYS A 133 -3.45 16.18 -6.47
N THR A 134 -2.48 15.69 -7.24
CA THR A 134 -1.71 14.51 -6.86
C THR A 134 -0.90 14.76 -5.59
N ASP A 135 -0.21 15.91 -5.53
CA ASP A 135 0.60 16.27 -4.38
C ASP A 135 -0.26 16.44 -3.12
N ARG A 136 -1.29 17.28 -3.18
CA ARG A 136 -2.10 17.67 -2.03
C ARG A 136 -3.04 16.57 -1.54
N LEU A 137 -3.62 15.79 -2.47
CA LEU A 137 -4.67 14.83 -2.11
C LEU A 137 -4.16 13.40 -1.92
N LYS A 138 -2.97 13.06 -2.46
CA LYS A 138 -2.41 11.70 -2.36
C LYS A 138 -1.05 11.69 -1.65
N ILE A 139 -0.07 12.45 -2.15
CA ILE A 139 1.30 12.39 -1.64
C ILE A 139 1.38 12.90 -0.20
N GLN A 140 0.84 14.08 0.08
CA GLN A 140 0.95 14.68 1.42
C GLN A 140 0.25 13.88 2.52
N PRO A 141 -1.00 13.39 2.36
CA PRO A 141 -1.64 12.54 3.37
C PRO A 141 -0.84 11.27 3.64
N THR A 142 -0.41 10.57 2.59
CA THR A 142 0.40 9.36 2.72
C THR A 142 1.75 9.64 3.37
N SER A 143 2.44 10.72 2.97
CA SER A 143 3.73 11.11 3.56
C SER A 143 3.59 11.46 5.04
N SER A 144 2.50 12.11 5.44
CA SER A 144 2.23 12.40 6.85
C SER A 144 2.08 11.11 7.67
N TYR A 145 1.38 10.11 7.14
CA TYR A 145 1.26 8.80 7.76
C TYR A 145 2.61 8.08 7.86
N ILE A 146 3.38 8.07 6.76
CA ILE A 146 4.71 7.46 6.74
C ILE A 146 5.64 8.11 7.77
N LEU A 147 5.65 9.45 7.83
CA LEU A 147 6.48 10.18 8.80
C LEU A 147 6.08 9.86 10.25
N GLN A 148 4.79 9.72 10.52
CA GLN A 148 4.32 9.27 11.84
C GLN A 148 4.90 7.91 12.17
N LYS A 149 4.80 6.92 11.27
CA LYS A 149 5.34 5.57 11.48
C LYS A 149 6.86 5.55 11.62
N VAL A 150 7.56 6.39 10.86
CA VAL A 150 9.02 6.55 11.01
C VAL A 150 9.37 7.15 12.36
N ASN A 151 8.63 8.14 12.84
CA ASN A 151 8.86 8.72 14.18
C ASN A 151 8.62 7.71 15.30
N GLU A 152 7.63 6.82 15.14
CA GLU A 152 7.31 5.78 16.13
C GLU A 152 8.34 4.63 16.14
N ASN A 153 8.88 4.27 14.98
CA ASN A 153 9.67 3.03 14.80
C ASN A 153 11.12 3.26 14.33
N GLY A 154 11.51 4.51 14.09
CA GLY A 154 12.83 4.88 13.54
C GLY A 154 12.93 4.75 12.03
N LYS A 155 12.33 3.72 11.43
CA LYS A 155 12.27 3.47 9.98
C LYS A 155 10.96 2.79 9.59
N ALA A 156 10.61 2.86 8.31
CA ALA A 156 9.54 2.10 7.69
C ALA A 156 9.96 1.69 6.27
N ILE A 157 9.45 0.57 5.79
CA ILE A 157 9.66 0.09 4.42
C ILE A 157 8.39 0.35 3.63
N ILE A 158 8.52 1.01 2.48
CA ILE A 158 7.39 1.34 1.62
C ILE A 158 7.36 0.34 0.46
N VAL A 159 6.21 -0.29 0.25
CA VAL A 159 5.95 -1.22 -0.85
C VAL A 159 4.91 -0.61 -1.78
N LEU A 160 5.30 -0.45 -3.05
CA LEU A 160 4.48 0.18 -4.08
C LEU A 160 4.26 -0.78 -5.24
N GLY A 161 3.04 -0.84 -5.76
CA GLY A 161 2.73 -1.44 -7.06
C GLY A 161 2.84 -0.37 -8.15
N VAL A 162 3.79 -0.54 -9.05
CA VAL A 162 4.08 0.34 -10.21
C VAL A 162 4.14 -0.47 -11.49
#